data_97a0cbf98e2f78b256bd590f7fd60181
#
_entry.id   97a0cbf98e2f78b256bd590f7fd60181
#
_cell.length_a   1.000
_cell.length_b   1.000
_cell.length_c   1.000
_cell.angle_alpha   90.00
_cell.angle_beta   90.00
_cell.angle_gamma   90.00
#
_symmetry.space_group_name_H-M   'P 1'
#
loop_
_entity.id
_entity.type
_entity.pdbx_description
1 polymer ?
#
loop_
_entity_poly.entity_id
_entity_poly.type
_entity_poly.pdbx_seq_one_letter_code
_entity_poly.pdbx_strand_id
1 'polypeptide(L)'
;MSLPTADAPALLSVRGLEVTFGENPEPVLHSVSFDIRPGERVAIVGQSGSGKSTIIGSILRLLPGDGHITGGSILLDGEDLSRASEQRMRSIRGRRIALVPQDPASNLNPSMRVGAQIADALAASGSRSKAEIDRRVLELMTEAGIPEAERRAKQYPHEFSGGMRQRVLIAIALSREPELLIADEPTSALDVTVQRQILNHLQTLVDAHGTSLLFITHDLGVAADRTDRIIVMSEGRIVEVGTPAEILLSPQEEYTKRLVAAAPTAVAAVRVASASSAVKPGPILEVSHLVKEFKIRGQRGSILKAVDDVSFSVERGTTTAIVGESGSGKTTVARIILGLESATSGTALVDGEGITSSRGRQRRALRRRVQPVFQDPYGSLDPTYSIEKLIDEPLRIFKVGDRRSRQERVAELLDQVALPRTVAQRRPNELSGGQRQRVAIARALALHPELLICDEAVSALDVLVQEQILTLLADLQTELGLSYLFITHDLAVVRQIAHNVVVMKRGRVMEQGATNTVFESPSSDYTRELLSAIPGASLVG
;
A
#
# COMPACT_ATOMS: atom_id res chain seq x y z
N MET A 1 -23.19 18.86 10.86
CA MET A 1 -23.95 17.70 11.40
C MET A 1 -23.65 17.61 12.89
N SER A 2 -24.68 17.56 13.76
CA SER A 2 -24.47 17.39 15.21
C SER A 2 -23.95 15.99 15.49
N LEU A 3 -22.93 15.90 16.35
CA LEU A 3 -22.43 14.62 16.88
C LEU A 3 -23.59 13.80 17.46
N PRO A 4 -23.64 12.47 17.26
CA PRO A 4 -24.69 11.63 17.84
C PRO A 4 -24.64 11.76 19.36
N THR A 5 -25.81 11.95 19.96
CA THR A 5 -25.96 12.12 21.42
C THR A 5 -25.41 10.90 22.16
N ALA A 6 -24.72 11.13 23.28
CA ALA A 6 -24.04 10.09 24.07
C ALA A 6 -24.94 8.93 24.56
N ASP A 7 -26.27 9.09 24.48
CA ASP A 7 -27.31 8.18 25.00
C ASP A 7 -27.98 7.29 23.93
N ALA A 8 -27.58 7.37 22.64
CA ALA A 8 -28.17 6.51 21.60
C ALA A 8 -27.71 5.04 21.77
N PRO A 9 -28.61 4.04 21.66
CA PRO A 9 -28.22 2.64 21.71
C PRO A 9 -27.24 2.31 20.56
N ALA A 10 -26.28 1.44 20.85
CA ALA A 10 -25.28 1.05 19.85
C ALA A 10 -25.93 0.22 18.73
N LEU A 11 -25.60 0.52 17.46
CA LEU A 11 -25.95 -0.31 16.31
C LEU A 11 -25.18 -1.64 16.35
N LEU A 12 -23.84 -1.55 16.55
CA LEU A 12 -22.99 -2.72 16.74
C LEU A 12 -22.34 -2.64 18.12
N SER A 13 -22.38 -3.73 18.88
CA SER A 13 -21.72 -3.84 20.18
C SER A 13 -20.91 -5.13 20.23
N VAL A 14 -19.61 -5.01 20.38
CA VAL A 14 -18.67 -6.12 20.56
C VAL A 14 -18.26 -6.11 22.03
N ARG A 15 -18.40 -7.23 22.73
CA ARG A 15 -18.12 -7.37 24.17
C ARG A 15 -17.23 -8.57 24.43
N GLY A 16 -16.05 -8.32 24.98
CA GLY A 16 -15.13 -9.35 25.42
C GLY A 16 -14.78 -10.39 24.35
N LEU A 17 -14.69 -9.99 23.08
CA LEU A 17 -14.49 -10.90 21.95
C LEU A 17 -13.13 -11.58 22.04
N GLU A 18 -13.15 -12.93 22.04
CA GLU A 18 -11.96 -13.78 21.98
C GLU A 18 -12.08 -14.73 20.78
N VAL A 19 -10.97 -14.91 20.05
CA VAL A 19 -10.89 -15.76 18.85
C VAL A 19 -9.62 -16.55 18.87
N THR A 20 -9.72 -17.85 18.57
CA THR A 20 -8.58 -18.76 18.41
C THR A 20 -8.59 -19.40 17.03
N PHE A 21 -7.42 -19.91 16.62
CA PHE A 21 -7.25 -20.67 15.38
C PHE A 21 -6.56 -21.99 15.68
N GLY A 22 -7.08 -23.07 15.11
CA GLY A 22 -6.58 -24.41 15.32
C GLY A 22 -6.71 -24.90 16.75
N GLU A 23 -5.82 -25.80 17.12
CA GLU A 23 -5.69 -26.33 18.49
C GLU A 23 -4.83 -25.42 19.40
N ASN A 24 -4.39 -24.27 18.90
CA ASN A 24 -3.58 -23.34 19.69
C ASN A 24 -4.44 -22.71 20.81
N PRO A 25 -4.08 -22.86 22.09
CA PRO A 25 -4.84 -22.30 23.19
C PRO A 25 -4.71 -20.77 23.32
N GLU A 26 -3.74 -20.14 22.66
CA GLU A 26 -3.57 -18.69 22.72
C GLU A 26 -4.52 -17.98 21.76
N PRO A 27 -5.38 -17.09 22.29
CA PRO A 27 -6.27 -16.29 21.45
C PRO A 27 -5.48 -15.32 20.55
N VAL A 28 -6.00 -15.09 19.33
CA VAL A 28 -5.53 -14.02 18.45
C VAL A 28 -6.21 -12.68 18.78
N LEU A 29 -7.43 -12.74 19.35
CA LEU A 29 -8.11 -11.59 19.95
C LEU A 29 -8.31 -11.83 21.44
N HIS A 30 -7.95 -10.82 22.24
CA HIS A 30 -7.95 -10.88 23.70
C HIS A 30 -8.98 -9.93 24.29
N SER A 31 -10.19 -10.40 24.54
CA SER A 31 -11.28 -9.67 25.22
C SER A 31 -11.56 -8.28 24.60
N VAL A 32 -11.68 -8.22 23.27
CA VAL A 32 -11.89 -6.99 22.52
C VAL A 32 -13.31 -6.47 22.73
N SER A 33 -13.47 -5.19 23.12
CA SER A 33 -14.77 -4.56 23.37
C SER A 33 -14.83 -3.16 22.77
N PHE A 34 -15.86 -2.89 21.96
CA PHE A 34 -16.16 -1.57 21.41
C PHE A 34 -17.59 -1.51 20.90
N ASP A 35 -18.08 -0.29 20.67
CA ASP A 35 -19.41 -0.01 20.13
C ASP A 35 -19.32 0.84 18.87
N ILE A 36 -20.32 0.75 18.01
CA ILE A 36 -20.56 1.69 16.90
C ILE A 36 -22.01 2.16 17.00
N ARG A 37 -22.22 3.48 17.02
CA ARG A 37 -23.54 4.10 17.06
C ARG A 37 -24.11 4.26 15.65
N PRO A 38 -25.43 4.39 15.48
CA PRO A 38 -26.03 4.73 14.19
C PRO A 38 -25.42 6.01 13.61
N GLY A 39 -24.97 5.93 12.35
CA GLY A 39 -24.32 7.04 11.63
C GLY A 39 -22.91 7.39 12.09
N GLU A 40 -22.34 6.70 13.09
CA GLU A 40 -20.96 6.91 13.54
C GLU A 40 -19.95 6.30 12.58
N ARG A 41 -18.82 6.99 12.39
CA ARG A 41 -17.68 6.52 11.62
C ARG A 41 -16.53 6.21 12.57
N VAL A 42 -16.20 4.95 12.72
CA VAL A 42 -15.16 4.45 13.62
C VAL A 42 -14.02 3.85 12.80
N ALA A 43 -12.78 4.24 13.07
CA ALA A 43 -11.62 3.56 12.52
C ALA A 43 -11.03 2.53 13.48
N ILE A 44 -10.57 1.40 12.97
CA ILE A 44 -9.64 0.51 13.67
C ILE A 44 -8.29 0.60 12.98
N VAL A 45 -7.26 1.01 13.71
CA VAL A 45 -5.88 1.15 13.22
C VAL A 45 -4.92 0.25 13.97
N GLY A 46 -3.82 -0.16 13.34
CA GLY A 46 -2.78 -1.00 13.94
C GLY A 46 -1.95 -1.70 12.89
N GLN A 47 -0.82 -2.31 13.29
CA GLN A 47 0.06 -3.03 12.36
C GLN A 47 -0.64 -4.26 11.75
N SER A 48 0.00 -4.82 10.69
CA SER A 48 -0.37 -6.13 10.15
C SER A 48 -0.28 -7.19 11.24
N GLY A 49 -1.29 -8.07 11.33
CA GLY A 49 -1.36 -9.10 12.37
C GLY A 49 -1.89 -8.61 13.73
N SER A 50 -2.31 -7.34 13.90
CA SER A 50 -2.91 -6.87 15.16
C SER A 50 -4.32 -7.39 15.45
N GLY A 51 -4.93 -8.17 14.53
CA GLY A 51 -6.27 -8.76 14.71
C GLY A 51 -7.41 -8.04 13.99
N LYS A 52 -7.16 -6.97 13.23
CA LYS A 52 -8.20 -6.17 12.54
C LYS A 52 -9.10 -7.01 11.63
N SER A 53 -8.52 -7.80 10.73
CA SER A 53 -9.29 -8.66 9.82
C SER A 53 -9.98 -9.80 10.55
N THR A 54 -9.46 -10.23 11.71
CA THR A 54 -10.10 -11.23 12.58
C THR A 54 -11.38 -10.65 13.20
N ILE A 55 -11.40 -9.35 13.56
CA ILE A 55 -12.62 -8.68 14.03
C ILE A 55 -13.67 -8.68 12.92
N ILE A 56 -13.32 -8.31 11.68
CA ILE A 56 -14.24 -8.35 10.53
C ILE A 56 -14.79 -9.76 10.34
N GLY A 57 -13.89 -10.75 10.28
CA GLY A 57 -14.27 -12.15 10.12
C GLY A 57 -15.22 -12.62 11.21
N SER A 58 -15.03 -12.15 12.45
CA SER A 58 -15.90 -12.46 13.59
C SER A 58 -17.29 -11.82 13.45
N ILE A 59 -17.35 -10.52 13.12
CA ILE A 59 -18.63 -9.79 12.92
C ILE A 59 -19.43 -10.42 11.79
N LEU A 60 -18.78 -10.78 10.70
CA LEU A 60 -19.41 -11.42 9.54
C LEU A 60 -19.56 -12.94 9.69
N ARG A 61 -19.00 -13.55 10.74
CA ARG A 61 -18.86 -15.01 10.90
C ARG A 61 -18.27 -15.68 9.66
N LEU A 62 -17.19 -15.10 9.15
CA LEU A 62 -16.40 -15.56 8.01
C LEU A 62 -14.93 -15.68 8.41
N LEU A 63 -14.66 -16.23 9.59
CA LEU A 63 -13.28 -16.52 10.02
C LEU A 63 -12.66 -17.56 9.06
N PRO A 64 -11.42 -17.36 8.62
CA PRO A 64 -10.75 -18.30 7.72
C PRO A 64 -10.34 -19.58 8.45
N GLY A 65 -10.27 -20.68 7.71
CA GLY A 65 -9.81 -21.98 8.20
C GLY A 65 -10.65 -22.49 9.37
N ASP A 66 -9.97 -22.80 10.47
CA ASP A 66 -10.52 -23.32 11.73
C ASP A 66 -10.69 -22.25 12.82
N GLY A 67 -10.67 -20.98 12.43
CA GLY A 67 -10.91 -19.86 13.33
C GLY A 67 -12.31 -19.90 13.94
N HIS A 68 -12.42 -19.74 15.26
CA HIS A 68 -13.69 -19.73 15.98
C HIS A 68 -13.70 -18.77 17.16
N ILE A 69 -14.89 -18.25 17.47
CA ILE A 69 -15.11 -17.35 18.63
C ILE A 69 -15.16 -18.23 19.87
N THR A 70 -14.23 -18.00 20.81
CA THR A 70 -14.13 -18.73 22.08
C THR A 70 -14.75 -18.00 23.24
N GLY A 71 -14.89 -16.65 23.15
CA GLY A 71 -15.47 -15.85 24.21
C GLY A 71 -16.12 -14.57 23.69
N GLY A 72 -16.98 -13.97 24.53
CA GLY A 72 -17.65 -12.73 24.25
C GLY A 72 -18.92 -12.84 23.41
N SER A 73 -19.41 -11.68 22.94
CA SER A 73 -20.62 -11.56 22.12
C SER A 73 -20.50 -10.43 21.11
N ILE A 74 -21.25 -10.54 20.02
CA ILE A 74 -21.35 -9.52 18.96
C ILE A 74 -22.83 -9.23 18.76
N LEU A 75 -23.29 -8.06 19.16
CA LEU A 75 -24.68 -7.64 19.08
C LEU A 75 -24.87 -6.64 17.95
N LEU A 76 -25.80 -6.90 17.04
CA LEU A 76 -26.28 -5.95 16.03
C LEU A 76 -27.72 -5.54 16.40
N ASP A 77 -27.89 -4.29 16.82
CA ASP A 77 -29.18 -3.77 17.29
C ASP A 77 -29.83 -4.71 18.35
N GLY A 78 -29.00 -5.19 19.29
CA GLY A 78 -29.41 -6.10 20.36
C GLY A 78 -29.47 -7.58 19.97
N GLU A 79 -29.36 -7.95 18.70
CA GLU A 79 -29.35 -9.35 18.23
C GLU A 79 -27.92 -9.93 18.28
N ASP A 80 -27.74 -11.06 18.97
CA ASP A 80 -26.44 -11.73 19.10
C ASP A 80 -26.07 -12.50 17.83
N LEU A 81 -25.12 -11.96 17.07
CA LEU A 81 -24.59 -12.57 15.84
C LEU A 81 -23.65 -13.74 16.13
N SER A 82 -23.01 -13.78 17.30
CA SER A 82 -22.05 -14.83 17.64
C SER A 82 -22.71 -16.22 17.68
N ARG A 83 -24.02 -16.26 17.96
CA ARG A 83 -24.83 -17.46 18.05
C ARG A 83 -25.87 -17.62 16.94
N ALA A 84 -25.93 -16.67 15.99
CA ALA A 84 -26.92 -16.68 14.91
C ALA A 84 -26.69 -17.89 13.98
N SER A 85 -27.78 -18.46 13.43
CA SER A 85 -27.69 -19.52 12.43
C SER A 85 -27.10 -18.97 11.12
N GLU A 86 -26.52 -19.85 10.28
CA GLU A 86 -26.01 -19.44 8.97
C GLU A 86 -27.10 -18.87 8.05
N GLN A 87 -28.31 -19.40 8.14
CA GLN A 87 -29.48 -18.85 7.43
C GLN A 87 -29.75 -17.40 7.85
N ARG A 88 -29.66 -17.09 9.16
CA ARG A 88 -29.80 -15.73 9.68
C ARG A 88 -28.66 -14.85 9.22
N MET A 89 -27.41 -15.30 9.31
CA MET A 89 -26.24 -14.54 8.82
C MET A 89 -26.33 -14.22 7.33
N ARG A 90 -26.82 -15.12 6.48
CA ARG A 90 -27.08 -14.84 5.06
C ARG A 90 -28.09 -13.70 4.85
N SER A 91 -29.08 -13.57 5.74
CA SER A 91 -30.07 -12.46 5.66
C SER A 91 -29.51 -11.13 6.16
N ILE A 92 -28.42 -11.14 6.95
CA ILE A 92 -27.75 -9.98 7.49
C ILE A 92 -26.65 -9.47 6.56
N ARG A 93 -25.82 -10.40 6.04
CA ARG A 93 -24.71 -10.07 5.13
C ARG A 93 -25.23 -9.42 3.85
N GLY A 94 -24.66 -8.27 3.51
CA GLY A 94 -25.01 -7.45 2.35
C GLY A 94 -26.31 -6.65 2.50
N ARG A 95 -27.15 -6.91 3.51
CA ARG A 95 -28.39 -6.16 3.75
C ARG A 95 -28.30 -5.24 4.96
N ARG A 96 -27.86 -5.77 6.11
CA ARG A 96 -27.63 -4.96 7.32
C ARG A 96 -26.17 -4.59 7.51
N ILE A 97 -25.26 -5.55 7.21
CA ILE A 97 -23.81 -5.33 7.25
C ILE A 97 -23.25 -5.65 5.87
N ALA A 98 -22.57 -4.70 5.24
CA ALA A 98 -21.85 -4.89 3.98
C ALA A 98 -20.34 -4.74 4.17
N LEU A 99 -19.57 -5.36 3.28
CA LEU A 99 -18.10 -5.32 3.28
C LEU A 99 -17.59 -4.75 1.96
N VAL A 100 -16.69 -3.77 2.04
CA VAL A 100 -15.77 -3.41 0.96
C VAL A 100 -14.42 -4.03 1.29
N PRO A 101 -13.98 -5.07 0.57
CA PRO A 101 -12.76 -5.80 0.87
C PRO A 101 -11.50 -5.07 0.37
N GLN A 102 -10.34 -5.48 0.88
CA GLN A 102 -9.04 -4.87 0.64
C GLN A 102 -8.57 -4.97 -0.83
N ASP A 103 -8.66 -6.15 -1.44
CA ASP A 103 -8.15 -6.39 -2.80
C ASP A 103 -9.29 -6.49 -3.83
N PRO A 104 -9.45 -5.48 -4.70
CA PRO A 104 -10.49 -5.52 -5.72
C PRO A 104 -10.20 -6.53 -6.84
N ALA A 105 -8.99 -7.02 -6.99
CA ALA A 105 -8.66 -7.96 -8.06
C ALA A 105 -9.12 -9.38 -7.73
N SER A 106 -8.98 -9.81 -6.47
CA SER A 106 -9.41 -11.13 -6.00
C SER A 106 -10.90 -11.20 -5.65
N ASN A 107 -11.55 -10.06 -5.37
CA ASN A 107 -12.94 -10.02 -4.92
C ASN A 107 -13.96 -9.75 -6.02
N LEU A 108 -13.54 -9.49 -7.25
CA LEU A 108 -14.40 -9.46 -8.44
C LEU A 108 -14.19 -10.72 -9.26
N ASN A 109 -15.28 -11.36 -9.68
CA ASN A 109 -15.20 -12.53 -10.55
C ASN A 109 -14.69 -12.13 -11.96
N PRO A 110 -13.49 -12.58 -12.37
CA PRO A 110 -12.88 -12.13 -13.63
C PRO A 110 -13.62 -12.63 -14.89
N SER A 111 -14.45 -13.67 -14.77
CA SER A 111 -15.24 -14.23 -15.87
C SER A 111 -16.66 -13.67 -15.99
N MET A 112 -17.06 -12.79 -15.07
CA MET A 112 -18.37 -12.13 -15.10
C MET A 112 -18.23 -10.65 -15.46
N ARG A 113 -19.19 -10.12 -16.23
CA ARG A 113 -19.29 -8.70 -16.51
C ARG A 113 -19.57 -7.92 -15.22
N VAL A 114 -19.05 -6.72 -15.13
CA VAL A 114 -19.18 -5.86 -13.93
C VAL A 114 -20.65 -5.60 -13.59
N GLY A 115 -21.47 -5.23 -14.57
CA GLY A 115 -22.91 -5.00 -14.35
C GLY A 115 -23.65 -6.24 -13.84
N ALA A 116 -23.25 -7.44 -14.28
CA ALA A 116 -23.85 -8.69 -13.81
C ALA A 116 -23.56 -8.96 -12.33
N GLN A 117 -22.35 -8.64 -11.85
CA GLN A 117 -21.98 -8.82 -10.45
C GLN A 117 -22.75 -7.87 -9.52
N ILE A 118 -23.01 -6.62 -9.96
CA ILE A 118 -23.87 -5.68 -9.22
C ILE A 118 -25.32 -6.16 -9.25
N ALA A 119 -25.79 -6.67 -10.41
CA ALA A 119 -27.13 -7.21 -10.55
C ALA A 119 -27.38 -8.42 -9.63
N ASP A 120 -26.41 -9.33 -9.49
CA ASP A 120 -26.50 -10.48 -8.57
C ASP A 120 -26.66 -10.04 -7.11
N ALA A 121 -25.92 -9.00 -6.68
CA ALA A 121 -26.05 -8.45 -5.34
C ALA A 121 -27.47 -7.86 -5.09
N LEU A 122 -28.04 -7.19 -6.10
CA LEU A 122 -29.40 -6.66 -6.04
C LEU A 122 -30.47 -7.78 -6.07
N ALA A 123 -30.28 -8.79 -6.93
CA ALA A 123 -31.23 -9.91 -7.08
C ALA A 123 -31.35 -10.79 -5.84
N ALA A 124 -30.32 -10.84 -5.00
CA ALA A 124 -30.32 -11.56 -3.73
C ALA A 124 -31.44 -11.13 -2.76
N SER A 125 -32.13 -10.01 -3.03
CA SER A 125 -33.31 -9.57 -2.26
C SER A 125 -34.65 -10.18 -2.71
N GLY A 126 -34.71 -10.79 -3.90
CA GLY A 126 -35.87 -11.57 -4.38
C GLY A 126 -37.11 -10.76 -4.81
N SER A 127 -37.11 -9.41 -4.72
CA SER A 127 -38.33 -8.60 -4.88
C SER A 127 -38.35 -7.67 -6.11
N ARG A 128 -37.29 -7.61 -6.92
CA ARG A 128 -37.17 -6.65 -8.04
C ARG A 128 -37.31 -7.35 -9.41
N SER A 129 -37.98 -6.70 -10.35
CA SER A 129 -38.03 -7.14 -11.73
C SER A 129 -36.65 -6.94 -12.41
N LYS A 130 -36.38 -7.68 -13.49
CA LYS A 130 -35.14 -7.55 -14.26
C LYS A 130 -34.89 -6.11 -14.72
N ALA A 131 -35.94 -5.43 -15.20
CA ALA A 131 -35.83 -4.05 -15.68
C ALA A 131 -35.46 -3.06 -14.57
N GLU A 132 -35.97 -3.26 -13.34
CA GLU A 132 -35.61 -2.48 -12.17
C GLU A 132 -34.17 -2.73 -11.76
N ILE A 133 -33.70 -3.98 -11.80
CA ILE A 133 -32.33 -4.34 -11.51
C ILE A 133 -31.39 -3.68 -12.53
N ASP A 134 -31.66 -3.82 -13.82
CA ASP A 134 -30.82 -3.25 -14.88
C ASP A 134 -30.71 -1.71 -14.75
N ARG A 135 -31.81 -1.02 -14.43
CA ARG A 135 -31.79 0.42 -14.17
C ARG A 135 -30.95 0.76 -12.94
N ARG A 136 -31.19 0.05 -11.81
CA ARG A 136 -30.48 0.31 -10.54
C ARG A 136 -28.98 0.02 -10.64
N VAL A 137 -28.55 -0.95 -11.45
CA VAL A 137 -27.14 -1.20 -11.76
C VAL A 137 -26.46 0.05 -12.34
N LEU A 138 -27.10 0.70 -13.34
CA LEU A 138 -26.53 1.89 -13.97
C LEU A 138 -26.51 3.09 -13.01
N GLU A 139 -27.54 3.24 -12.19
CA GLU A 139 -27.60 4.26 -11.13
C GLU A 139 -26.46 4.08 -10.14
N LEU A 140 -26.29 2.86 -9.57
CA LEU A 140 -25.22 2.53 -8.63
C LEU A 140 -23.81 2.72 -9.22
N MET A 141 -23.60 2.36 -10.49
CA MET A 141 -22.33 2.63 -11.16
C MET A 141 -22.07 4.12 -11.30
N THR A 142 -23.11 4.91 -11.59
CA THR A 142 -23.01 6.37 -11.69
C THR A 142 -22.78 6.98 -10.30
N GLU A 143 -23.54 6.55 -9.29
CA GLU A 143 -23.38 6.94 -7.89
C GLU A 143 -21.98 6.59 -7.37
N ALA A 144 -21.40 5.46 -7.78
CA ALA A 144 -20.01 5.08 -7.46
C ALA A 144 -18.97 5.85 -8.29
N GLY A 145 -19.38 6.81 -9.13
CA GLY A 145 -18.49 7.64 -9.93
C GLY A 145 -17.80 6.90 -11.08
N ILE A 146 -18.42 5.85 -11.63
CA ILE A 146 -17.92 5.13 -12.80
C ILE A 146 -18.45 5.83 -14.05
N PRO A 147 -17.59 6.46 -14.88
CA PRO A 147 -18.03 7.14 -16.08
C PRO A 147 -18.54 6.15 -17.13
N GLU A 148 -19.44 6.58 -18.02
CA GLU A 148 -19.97 5.75 -19.12
C GLU A 148 -20.58 4.41 -18.62
N ALA A 149 -21.41 4.44 -17.56
CA ALA A 149 -21.93 3.27 -16.85
C ALA A 149 -22.53 2.22 -17.81
N GLU A 150 -23.33 2.62 -18.82
CA GLU A 150 -23.94 1.70 -19.79
C GLU A 150 -22.94 0.87 -20.60
N ARG A 151 -21.83 1.50 -21.03
CA ARG A 151 -20.76 0.82 -21.75
C ARG A 151 -19.98 -0.08 -20.83
N ARG A 152 -19.61 0.45 -19.64
CA ARG A 152 -18.76 -0.23 -18.68
C ARG A 152 -19.45 -1.39 -17.97
N ALA A 153 -20.77 -1.36 -17.77
CA ALA A 153 -21.51 -2.49 -17.22
C ALA A 153 -21.33 -3.79 -18.03
N LYS A 154 -21.03 -3.66 -19.33
CA LYS A 154 -20.81 -4.79 -20.25
C LYS A 154 -19.36 -5.29 -20.28
N GLN A 155 -18.42 -4.59 -19.64
CA GLN A 155 -17.00 -4.92 -19.55
C GLN A 155 -16.71 -5.88 -18.40
N TYR A 156 -15.51 -6.49 -18.46
CA TYR A 156 -15.00 -7.39 -17.43
C TYR A 156 -14.05 -6.66 -16.46
N PRO A 157 -13.83 -7.18 -15.24
CA PRO A 157 -12.96 -6.54 -14.24
C PRO A 157 -11.54 -6.23 -14.75
N HIS A 158 -10.97 -7.09 -15.60
CA HIS A 158 -9.61 -6.89 -16.13
C HIS A 158 -9.47 -5.69 -17.09
N GLU A 159 -10.59 -5.16 -17.59
CA GLU A 159 -10.64 -3.95 -18.43
C GLU A 159 -10.71 -2.64 -17.59
N PHE A 160 -10.77 -2.75 -16.25
CA PHE A 160 -10.89 -1.65 -15.31
C PHE A 160 -9.54 -1.36 -14.63
N SER A 161 -9.26 -0.08 -14.35
CA SER A 161 -8.15 0.30 -13.45
C SER A 161 -8.44 -0.16 -12.00
N GLY A 162 -7.41 -0.20 -11.15
CA GLY A 162 -7.57 -0.53 -9.72
C GLY A 162 -8.64 0.31 -9.03
N GLY A 163 -8.59 1.63 -9.20
CA GLY A 163 -9.59 2.53 -8.63
C GLY A 163 -11.01 2.34 -9.18
N MET A 164 -11.16 1.99 -10.46
CA MET A 164 -12.48 1.66 -11.00
C MET A 164 -13.02 0.33 -10.45
N ARG A 165 -12.17 -0.69 -10.27
CA ARG A 165 -12.59 -1.95 -9.62
C ARG A 165 -13.05 -1.70 -8.19
N GLN A 166 -12.34 -0.83 -7.46
CA GLN A 166 -12.73 -0.46 -6.09
C GLN A 166 -14.09 0.25 -6.06
N ARG A 167 -14.37 1.15 -7.00
CA ARG A 167 -15.70 1.78 -7.14
C ARG A 167 -16.80 0.75 -7.42
N VAL A 168 -16.51 -0.30 -8.18
CA VAL A 168 -17.46 -1.42 -8.39
C VAL A 168 -17.74 -2.15 -7.08
N LEU A 169 -16.73 -2.45 -6.27
CA LEU A 169 -16.94 -3.09 -4.96
C LEU A 169 -17.76 -2.21 -4.01
N ILE A 170 -17.51 -0.89 -4.02
CA ILE A 170 -18.33 0.08 -3.26
C ILE A 170 -19.79 0.06 -3.75
N ALA A 171 -20.01 0.05 -5.09
CA ALA A 171 -21.36 -0.06 -5.66
C ALA A 171 -22.06 -1.36 -5.22
N ILE A 172 -21.36 -2.49 -5.22
CA ILE A 172 -21.88 -3.78 -4.74
C ILE A 172 -22.21 -3.69 -3.25
N ALA A 173 -21.31 -3.18 -2.42
CA ALA A 173 -21.51 -3.09 -0.97
C ALA A 173 -22.71 -2.21 -0.60
N LEU A 174 -22.87 -1.06 -1.27
CA LEU A 174 -23.96 -0.10 -0.99
C LEU A 174 -25.27 -0.43 -1.76
N SER A 175 -25.29 -1.43 -2.63
CA SER A 175 -26.44 -1.77 -3.48
C SER A 175 -27.74 -2.05 -2.72
N ARG A 176 -27.64 -2.41 -1.46
CA ARG A 176 -28.78 -2.78 -0.58
C ARG A 176 -28.95 -1.85 0.62
N GLU A 177 -28.28 -0.69 0.60
CA GLU A 177 -28.38 0.37 1.63
C GLU A 177 -28.16 -0.19 3.05
N PRO A 178 -26.98 -0.73 3.35
CA PRO A 178 -26.69 -1.37 4.64
C PRO A 178 -26.69 -0.35 5.79
N GLU A 179 -27.05 -0.82 7.00
CA GLU A 179 -26.98 -0.04 8.23
C GLU A 179 -25.52 0.18 8.68
N LEU A 180 -24.66 -0.83 8.44
CA LEU A 180 -23.23 -0.80 8.73
C LEU A 180 -22.42 -1.19 7.49
N LEU A 181 -21.51 -0.31 7.09
CA LEU A 181 -20.50 -0.62 6.08
C LEU A 181 -19.16 -0.88 6.77
N ILE A 182 -18.57 -2.03 6.50
CA ILE A 182 -17.19 -2.34 6.89
C ILE A 182 -16.31 -2.11 5.67
N ALA A 183 -15.31 -1.27 5.79
CA ALA A 183 -14.34 -0.99 4.74
C ALA A 183 -12.95 -1.46 5.20
N ASP A 184 -12.48 -2.59 4.66
CA ASP A 184 -11.21 -3.19 5.00
C ASP A 184 -10.12 -2.70 4.05
N GLU A 185 -9.30 -1.75 4.50
CA GLU A 185 -8.23 -1.12 3.73
C GLU A 185 -8.64 -0.78 2.27
N PRO A 186 -9.75 -0.06 2.05
CA PRO A 186 -10.37 0.02 0.73
C PRO A 186 -9.54 0.74 -0.33
N THR A 187 -8.38 1.26 0.01
CA THR A 187 -7.53 2.05 -0.89
C THR A 187 -6.04 1.73 -0.80
N SER A 188 -5.63 0.67 -0.08
CA SER A 188 -4.23 0.33 0.18
C SER A 188 -3.37 0.06 -1.07
N ALA A 189 -4.00 -0.32 -2.19
CA ALA A 189 -3.31 -0.61 -3.46
C ALA A 189 -3.41 0.53 -4.50
N LEU A 190 -3.80 1.75 -4.07
CA LEU A 190 -4.08 2.87 -4.95
C LEU A 190 -3.12 4.04 -4.68
N ASP A 191 -2.84 4.82 -5.72
CA ASP A 191 -2.09 6.05 -5.55
C ASP A 191 -2.89 7.10 -4.76
N VAL A 192 -2.18 8.04 -4.13
CA VAL A 192 -2.73 9.00 -3.15
C VAL A 192 -3.87 9.84 -3.72
N THR A 193 -3.79 10.23 -5.00
CA THR A 193 -4.82 11.04 -5.66
C THR A 193 -6.11 10.24 -5.85
N VAL A 194 -6.00 9.01 -6.38
CA VAL A 194 -7.14 8.09 -6.56
C VAL A 194 -7.71 7.67 -5.21
N GLN A 195 -6.84 7.40 -4.22
CA GLN A 195 -7.24 7.10 -2.85
C GLN A 195 -8.13 8.21 -2.27
N ARG A 196 -7.66 9.47 -2.33
CA ARG A 196 -8.45 10.63 -1.86
C ARG A 196 -9.80 10.73 -2.56
N GLN A 197 -9.83 10.58 -3.89
CA GLN A 197 -11.08 10.64 -4.66
C GLN A 197 -12.06 9.55 -4.26
N ILE A 198 -11.60 8.32 -4.07
CA ILE A 198 -12.45 7.19 -3.67
C ILE A 198 -12.97 7.39 -2.24
N LEU A 199 -12.11 7.81 -1.30
CA LEU A 199 -12.50 8.02 0.08
C LEU A 199 -13.48 9.19 0.22
N ASN A 200 -13.27 10.31 -0.50
CA ASN A 200 -14.24 11.42 -0.54
C ASN A 200 -15.59 10.94 -1.06
N HIS A 201 -15.57 10.14 -2.12
CA HIS A 201 -16.79 9.62 -2.72
C HIS A 201 -17.51 8.62 -1.78
N LEU A 202 -16.76 7.70 -1.17
CA LEU A 202 -17.30 6.76 -0.16
C LEU A 202 -17.97 7.52 0.98
N GLN A 203 -17.31 8.57 1.50
CA GLN A 203 -17.85 9.40 2.56
C GLN A 203 -19.16 10.08 2.14
N THR A 204 -19.21 10.66 0.93
CA THR A 204 -20.44 11.27 0.42
C THR A 204 -21.59 10.26 0.35
N LEU A 205 -21.33 9.02 -0.07
CA LEU A 205 -22.35 7.97 -0.15
C LEU A 205 -22.80 7.51 1.24
N VAL A 206 -21.86 7.30 2.17
CA VAL A 206 -22.14 6.93 3.56
C VAL A 206 -23.01 7.99 4.24
N ASP A 207 -22.66 9.28 4.08
CA ASP A 207 -23.40 10.41 4.66
C ASP A 207 -24.80 10.55 4.04
N ALA A 208 -24.94 10.33 2.72
CA ALA A 208 -26.23 10.43 2.01
C ALA A 208 -27.23 9.34 2.45
N HIS A 209 -26.74 8.14 2.78
CA HIS A 209 -27.58 7.01 3.21
C HIS A 209 -27.69 6.90 4.74
N GLY A 210 -27.01 7.72 5.52
CA GLY A 210 -26.95 7.61 7.00
C GLY A 210 -26.34 6.28 7.47
N THR A 211 -25.52 5.64 6.64
CA THR A 211 -24.86 4.36 6.95
C THR A 211 -23.76 4.57 7.98
N SER A 212 -23.67 3.70 9.00
CA SER A 212 -22.53 3.69 9.93
C SER A 212 -21.30 3.08 9.24
N LEU A 213 -20.10 3.54 9.59
CA LEU A 213 -18.86 3.09 8.97
C LEU A 213 -17.89 2.48 9.99
N LEU A 214 -17.47 1.25 9.75
CA LEU A 214 -16.28 0.66 10.37
C LEU A 214 -15.15 0.65 9.35
N PHE A 215 -14.19 1.55 9.54
CA PHE A 215 -13.08 1.77 8.62
C PHE A 215 -11.81 1.13 9.16
N ILE A 216 -11.25 0.17 8.44
CA ILE A 216 -9.99 -0.47 8.83
C ILE A 216 -8.87 0.03 7.93
N THR A 217 -7.80 0.48 8.55
CA THR A 217 -6.61 0.96 7.86
C THR A 217 -5.37 0.82 8.75
N HIS A 218 -4.20 0.80 8.12
CA HIS A 218 -2.92 0.96 8.82
C HIS A 218 -2.43 2.43 8.78
N ASP A 219 -3.10 3.30 8.02
CA ASP A 219 -2.77 4.71 7.88
C ASP A 219 -3.57 5.56 8.87
N LEU A 220 -2.86 6.09 9.88
CA LEU A 220 -3.45 6.90 10.93
C LEU A 220 -3.95 8.27 10.42
N GLY A 221 -3.27 8.85 9.43
CA GLY A 221 -3.69 10.10 8.80
C GLY A 221 -5.00 9.95 8.05
N VAL A 222 -5.15 8.85 7.28
CA VAL A 222 -6.41 8.51 6.60
C VAL A 222 -7.53 8.28 7.61
N ALA A 223 -7.28 7.56 8.69
CA ALA A 223 -8.27 7.33 9.75
C ALA A 223 -8.74 8.65 10.35
N ALA A 224 -7.81 9.54 10.66
CA ALA A 224 -8.08 10.82 11.29
C ALA A 224 -8.90 11.78 10.42
N ASP A 225 -8.65 11.79 9.12
CA ASP A 225 -9.39 12.63 8.16
C ASP A 225 -10.83 12.14 7.91
N ARG A 226 -11.16 10.87 8.25
CA ARG A 226 -12.38 10.20 7.77
C ARG A 226 -13.32 9.70 8.84
N THR A 227 -12.91 9.69 10.11
CA THR A 227 -13.69 9.07 11.17
C THR A 227 -13.87 9.99 12.38
N ASP A 228 -14.90 9.71 13.16
CA ASP A 228 -15.25 10.47 14.36
C ASP A 228 -14.48 9.94 15.58
N ARG A 229 -14.08 8.66 15.53
CA ARG A 229 -13.36 7.98 16.60
C ARG A 229 -12.39 6.94 16.05
N ILE A 230 -11.23 6.82 16.70
CA ILE A 230 -10.17 5.88 16.36
C ILE A 230 -9.98 4.88 17.49
N ILE A 231 -9.89 3.61 17.14
CA ILE A 231 -9.55 2.49 18.00
C ILE A 231 -8.16 2.00 17.56
N VAL A 232 -7.18 2.06 18.45
CA VAL A 232 -5.83 1.58 18.19
C VAL A 232 -5.69 0.16 18.71
N MET A 233 -5.21 -0.74 17.83
CA MET A 233 -5.02 -2.16 18.17
C MET A 233 -3.56 -2.57 18.07
N SER A 234 -3.12 -3.37 19.04
CA SER A 234 -1.84 -4.04 19.06
C SER A 234 -1.99 -5.43 19.66
N GLU A 235 -1.36 -6.44 19.03
CA GLU A 235 -1.31 -7.82 19.56
C GLU A 235 -2.67 -8.37 20.02
N GLY A 236 -3.70 -8.21 19.18
CA GLY A 236 -5.05 -8.70 19.47
C GLY A 236 -5.82 -7.94 20.55
N ARG A 237 -5.32 -6.80 21.02
CA ARG A 237 -5.93 -5.97 22.08
C ARG A 237 -6.23 -4.57 21.59
N ILE A 238 -7.27 -3.95 22.11
CA ILE A 238 -7.45 -2.50 22.03
C ILE A 238 -6.51 -1.87 23.06
N VAL A 239 -5.61 -1.00 22.61
CA VAL A 239 -4.66 -0.32 23.48
C VAL A 239 -5.07 1.12 23.78
N GLU A 240 -5.71 1.80 22.82
CA GLU A 240 -6.18 3.16 23.02
C GLU A 240 -7.44 3.44 22.17
N VAL A 241 -8.32 4.29 22.68
CA VAL A 241 -9.53 4.76 21.98
C VAL A 241 -9.67 6.26 22.22
N GLY A 242 -9.89 7.02 21.15
CA GLY A 242 -10.07 8.47 21.28
C GLY A 242 -10.59 9.10 19.98
N THR A 243 -10.82 10.40 20.04
CA THR A 243 -11.05 11.21 18.84
C THR A 243 -9.76 11.31 18.00
N PRO A 244 -9.84 11.64 16.71
CA PRO A 244 -8.65 11.86 15.88
C PRO A 244 -7.63 12.83 16.51
N ALA A 245 -8.13 13.93 17.12
CA ALA A 245 -7.28 14.92 17.77
C ALA A 245 -6.56 14.35 19.01
N GLU A 246 -7.25 13.58 19.86
CA GLU A 246 -6.64 12.96 21.03
C GLU A 246 -5.56 11.97 20.63
N ILE A 247 -5.83 11.09 19.66
CA ILE A 247 -4.89 10.06 19.21
C ILE A 247 -3.66 10.68 18.52
N LEU A 248 -3.84 11.73 17.70
CA LEU A 248 -2.72 12.32 16.96
C LEU A 248 -1.89 13.32 17.77
N LEU A 249 -2.56 14.14 18.62
CA LEU A 249 -1.88 15.26 19.27
C LEU A 249 -1.50 14.95 20.72
N SER A 250 -2.17 13.99 21.36
CA SER A 250 -1.99 13.68 22.78
C SER A 250 -2.09 12.19 23.10
N PRO A 251 -1.43 11.30 22.32
CA PRO A 251 -1.50 9.86 22.55
C PRO A 251 -0.98 9.50 23.94
N GLN A 252 -1.67 8.61 24.64
CA GLN A 252 -1.29 8.20 26.00
C GLN A 252 -0.45 6.92 25.98
N GLU A 253 -0.85 5.95 25.15
CA GLU A 253 -0.19 4.65 25.06
C GLU A 253 1.12 4.71 24.27
N GLU A 254 2.14 4.01 24.75
CA GLU A 254 3.48 4.01 24.13
C GLU A 254 3.46 3.49 22.68
N TYR A 255 2.62 2.49 22.42
CA TYR A 255 2.43 1.97 21.07
C TYR A 255 1.82 3.04 20.14
N THR A 256 0.81 3.78 20.61
CA THR A 256 0.18 4.86 19.85
C THR A 256 1.16 5.99 19.58
N LYS A 257 1.97 6.37 20.57
CA LYS A 257 3.06 7.38 20.38
C LYS A 257 4.03 6.98 19.28
N ARG A 258 4.44 5.71 19.30
CA ARG A 258 5.32 5.16 18.25
C ARG A 258 4.63 5.16 16.88
N LEU A 259 3.34 4.78 16.83
CA LEU A 259 2.57 4.76 15.59
C LEU A 259 2.39 6.18 15.02
N VAL A 260 2.14 7.18 15.86
CA VAL A 260 2.04 8.59 15.48
C VAL A 260 3.40 9.14 15.01
N ALA A 261 4.48 8.82 15.73
CA ALA A 261 5.83 9.25 15.37
C ALA A 261 6.32 8.64 14.04
N ALA A 262 5.89 7.40 13.74
CA ALA A 262 6.21 6.70 12.50
C ALA A 262 5.28 7.11 11.34
N ALA A 263 4.08 7.66 11.66
CA ALA A 263 3.13 8.08 10.65
C ALA A 263 3.75 9.18 9.78
N PRO A 264 3.74 9.03 8.46
CA PRO A 264 4.29 10.02 7.55
C PRO A 264 3.35 11.22 7.47
N THR A 265 3.36 12.05 8.52
CA THR A 265 2.62 13.32 8.54
C THR A 265 3.38 14.40 7.77
N ALA A 266 2.65 15.42 7.28
CA ALA A 266 3.22 16.57 6.57
C ALA A 266 4.33 17.33 7.36
N VAL A 267 4.51 17.01 8.65
CA VAL A 267 5.43 17.68 9.59
C VAL A 267 6.71 16.87 9.88
N ALA A 268 6.82 15.62 9.42
CA ALA A 268 8.00 14.81 9.69
C ALA A 268 9.28 15.49 9.18
N ALA A 269 10.19 15.80 10.09
CA ALA A 269 11.47 16.40 9.76
C ALA A 269 12.29 15.49 8.85
N VAL A 270 12.90 16.08 7.82
CA VAL A 270 13.77 15.39 6.87
C VAL A 270 14.94 14.73 7.61
N ARG A 271 14.95 13.42 7.73
CA ARG A 271 16.10 12.62 8.18
C ARG A 271 17.02 12.33 6.98
N VAL A 272 17.44 13.37 6.29
CA VAL A 272 18.37 13.18 5.17
C VAL A 272 19.78 12.97 5.75
N ALA A 273 20.35 11.81 5.47
CA ALA A 273 21.75 11.52 5.80
C ALA A 273 22.63 12.61 5.15
N SER A 274 23.47 13.28 5.93
CA SER A 274 24.43 14.25 5.39
C SER A 274 25.35 13.53 4.42
N ALA A 275 25.46 14.02 3.18
CA ALA A 275 26.35 13.43 2.18
C ALA A 275 27.76 13.30 2.77
N SER A 276 28.31 12.09 2.77
CA SER A 276 29.66 11.82 3.27
C SER A 276 30.68 12.61 2.44
N SER A 277 31.55 13.35 3.10
CA SER A 277 32.59 14.19 2.47
C SER A 277 33.66 13.41 1.68
N ALA A 278 33.59 12.07 1.64
CA ALA A 278 34.55 11.20 0.97
C ALA A 278 34.12 10.74 -0.43
N VAL A 279 32.95 11.19 -0.94
CA VAL A 279 32.38 10.72 -2.21
C VAL A 279 32.97 11.51 -3.38
N LYS A 280 33.33 10.83 -4.49
CA LYS A 280 33.74 11.48 -5.75
C LYS A 280 32.66 12.49 -6.18
N PRO A 281 33.03 13.72 -6.55
CA PRO A 281 32.05 14.69 -7.04
C PRO A 281 31.41 14.25 -8.37
N GLY A 282 30.12 14.54 -8.55
CA GLY A 282 29.37 14.30 -9.77
C GLY A 282 28.32 13.21 -9.66
N PRO A 283 27.40 13.14 -10.63
CA PRO A 283 26.28 12.22 -10.61
C PRO A 283 26.73 10.77 -10.81
N ILE A 284 26.08 9.85 -10.08
CA ILE A 284 26.22 8.40 -10.31
C ILE A 284 25.32 7.95 -11.48
N LEU A 285 24.19 8.60 -11.66
CA LEU A 285 23.24 8.32 -12.73
C LEU A 285 22.85 9.62 -13.44
N GLU A 286 22.95 9.60 -14.77
CA GLU A 286 22.45 10.66 -15.64
C GLU A 286 21.46 10.10 -16.63
N VAL A 287 20.27 10.64 -16.67
CA VAL A 287 19.22 10.30 -17.63
C VAL A 287 18.93 11.54 -18.47
N SER A 288 19.04 11.40 -19.81
CA SER A 288 18.90 12.53 -20.73
C SER A 288 17.94 12.17 -21.88
N HIS A 289 16.89 12.98 -22.02
CA HIS A 289 15.90 12.89 -23.10
C HIS A 289 15.34 11.47 -23.33
N LEU A 290 15.09 10.76 -22.21
CA LEU A 290 14.64 9.36 -22.26
C LEU A 290 13.23 9.27 -22.81
N VAL A 291 13.03 8.42 -23.83
CA VAL A 291 11.72 8.16 -24.44
C VAL A 291 11.47 6.65 -24.50
N LYS A 292 10.27 6.24 -24.16
CA LYS A 292 9.80 4.85 -24.35
C LYS A 292 8.40 4.82 -24.93
N GLU A 293 8.28 4.17 -26.06
CA GLU A 293 7.04 3.97 -26.79
C GLU A 293 6.67 2.49 -26.81
N PHE A 294 5.39 2.18 -26.57
CA PHE A 294 4.81 0.86 -26.69
C PHE A 294 3.71 0.86 -27.77
N LYS A 295 3.70 -0.16 -28.63
CA LYS A 295 2.62 -0.38 -29.59
C LYS A 295 1.40 -0.95 -28.87
N ILE A 296 0.23 -0.35 -29.00
CA ILE A 296 -1.01 -0.84 -28.41
C ILE A 296 -1.53 -2.03 -29.24
N ARG A 297 -1.63 -3.20 -28.60
CA ARG A 297 -2.19 -4.40 -29.25
C ARG A 297 -3.65 -4.17 -29.62
N GLY A 298 -4.03 -4.52 -30.84
CA GLY A 298 -5.42 -4.41 -31.33
C GLY A 298 -5.81 -3.05 -31.91
N GLN A 299 -4.95 -2.02 -31.84
CA GLN A 299 -5.17 -0.71 -32.47
C GLN A 299 -4.01 -0.41 -33.43
N ARG A 300 -4.24 -0.62 -34.73
CA ARG A 300 -3.24 -0.35 -35.78
C ARG A 300 -2.80 1.13 -35.72
N GLY A 301 -1.50 1.35 -35.46
CA GLY A 301 -0.90 2.69 -35.47
C GLY A 301 -0.97 3.45 -34.13
N SER A 302 -1.64 2.94 -33.11
CA SER A 302 -1.67 3.60 -31.80
C SER A 302 -0.41 3.29 -31.00
N ILE A 303 0.27 4.37 -30.56
CA ILE A 303 1.49 4.34 -29.75
C ILE A 303 1.18 4.93 -28.38
N LEU A 304 1.54 4.22 -27.32
CA LEU A 304 1.56 4.71 -25.95
C LEU A 304 2.97 5.19 -25.62
N LYS A 305 3.15 6.49 -25.38
CA LYS A 305 4.39 7.02 -24.83
C LYS A 305 4.37 6.86 -23.30
N ALA A 306 5.01 5.81 -22.84
CA ALA A 306 5.11 5.54 -21.40
C ALA A 306 6.15 6.44 -20.71
N VAL A 307 7.18 6.87 -21.47
CA VAL A 307 8.18 7.85 -21.06
C VAL A 307 8.35 8.82 -22.24
N ASP A 308 8.26 10.11 -22.00
CA ASP A 308 8.25 11.16 -23.01
C ASP A 308 9.16 12.33 -22.57
N ASP A 309 10.39 12.30 -23.05
CA ASP A 309 11.44 13.31 -22.81
C ASP A 309 11.82 13.51 -21.32
N VAL A 310 12.14 12.40 -20.63
CA VAL A 310 12.51 12.43 -19.21
C VAL A 310 14.01 12.65 -19.05
N SER A 311 14.39 13.68 -18.25
CA SER A 311 15.79 14.00 -17.91
C SER A 311 15.92 14.31 -16.42
N PHE A 312 16.87 13.67 -15.75
CA PHE A 312 17.21 13.90 -14.34
C PHE A 312 18.56 13.27 -13.99
N SER A 313 19.10 13.59 -12.81
CA SER A 313 20.32 12.99 -12.28
C SER A 313 20.15 12.47 -10.85
N VAL A 314 21.05 11.56 -10.46
CA VAL A 314 21.22 11.11 -9.07
C VAL A 314 22.65 11.40 -8.66
N GLU A 315 22.83 12.27 -7.68
CA GLU A 315 24.14 12.59 -7.13
C GLU A 315 24.66 11.44 -6.25
N ARG A 316 25.98 11.24 -6.23
CA ARG A 316 26.60 10.17 -5.44
C ARG A 316 26.33 10.36 -3.95
N GLY A 317 26.02 9.26 -3.26
CA GLY A 317 25.74 9.26 -1.84
C GLY A 317 24.43 9.95 -1.48
N THR A 318 23.57 10.25 -2.47
CA THR A 318 22.26 10.87 -2.24
C THR A 318 21.11 9.99 -2.69
N THR A 319 19.91 10.36 -2.27
CA THR A 319 18.65 9.76 -2.72
C THR A 319 17.92 10.73 -3.62
N THR A 320 17.62 10.33 -4.86
CA THR A 320 16.66 11.01 -5.73
C THR A 320 15.38 10.17 -5.79
N ALA A 321 14.24 10.76 -5.44
CA ALA A 321 12.95 10.09 -5.54
C ALA A 321 12.25 10.42 -6.86
N ILE A 322 11.61 9.43 -7.47
CA ILE A 322 10.66 9.62 -8.58
C ILE A 322 9.26 9.37 -8.04
N VAL A 323 8.38 10.36 -8.15
CA VAL A 323 7.00 10.31 -7.66
C VAL A 323 5.98 10.61 -8.73
N GLY A 324 4.74 10.20 -8.52
CA GLY A 324 3.60 10.45 -9.40
C GLY A 324 2.58 9.33 -9.34
N GLU A 325 1.44 9.52 -9.99
CA GLU A 325 0.34 8.55 -10.05
C GLU A 325 0.75 7.21 -10.68
N SER A 326 -0.06 6.17 -10.44
CA SER A 326 0.08 4.88 -11.13
C SER A 326 -0.02 5.09 -12.65
N GLY A 327 0.89 4.46 -13.40
CA GLY A 327 0.96 4.64 -14.85
C GLY A 327 1.65 5.94 -15.33
N SER A 328 2.25 6.75 -14.45
CA SER A 328 3.02 7.94 -14.84
C SER A 328 4.36 7.64 -15.52
N GLY A 329 4.79 6.36 -15.57
CA GLY A 329 6.02 5.94 -16.26
C GLY A 329 7.20 5.61 -15.35
N LYS A 330 7.11 5.77 -14.03
CA LYS A 330 8.17 5.58 -13.02
C LYS A 330 8.87 4.21 -13.15
N THR A 331 8.10 3.13 -13.04
CA THR A 331 8.62 1.75 -13.17
C THR A 331 9.22 1.48 -14.55
N THR A 332 8.72 2.14 -15.61
CA THR A 332 9.31 2.04 -16.96
C THR A 332 10.69 2.67 -17.00
N VAL A 333 10.87 3.84 -16.40
CA VAL A 333 12.18 4.49 -16.24
C VAL A 333 13.14 3.58 -15.47
N ALA A 334 12.71 3.01 -14.33
CA ALA A 334 13.52 2.06 -13.55
C ALA A 334 13.96 0.85 -14.38
N ARG A 335 13.03 0.24 -15.11
CA ARG A 335 13.32 -0.93 -15.96
C ARG A 335 14.32 -0.63 -17.06
N ILE A 336 14.28 0.58 -17.64
CA ILE A 336 15.27 1.00 -18.64
C ILE A 336 16.65 1.15 -17.98
N ILE A 337 16.74 1.78 -16.80
CA ILE A 337 17.99 1.96 -16.06
C ILE A 337 18.56 0.61 -15.60
N LEU A 338 17.74 -0.36 -15.25
CA LEU A 338 18.15 -1.73 -14.93
C LEU A 338 18.55 -2.56 -16.18
N GLY A 339 18.35 -2.01 -17.38
CA GLY A 339 18.57 -2.72 -18.65
C GLY A 339 17.62 -3.91 -18.84
N LEU A 340 16.43 -3.87 -18.21
CA LEU A 340 15.33 -4.84 -18.35
C LEU A 340 14.42 -4.47 -19.51
N GLU A 341 14.38 -3.17 -19.88
CA GLU A 341 13.62 -2.63 -21.00
C GLU A 341 14.53 -1.74 -21.85
N SER A 342 14.30 -1.71 -23.16
CA SER A 342 15.05 -0.85 -24.08
C SER A 342 14.39 0.52 -24.20
N ALA A 343 15.16 1.60 -24.18
CA ALA A 343 14.67 2.93 -24.56
C ALA A 343 14.35 2.98 -26.06
N THR A 344 13.38 3.81 -26.45
CA THR A 344 13.12 4.14 -27.87
C THR A 344 14.14 5.19 -28.35
N SER A 345 14.44 6.18 -27.50
CA SER A 345 15.50 7.18 -27.72
C SER A 345 15.97 7.74 -26.38
N GLY A 346 17.00 8.58 -26.39
CA GLY A 346 17.63 9.13 -25.20
C GLY A 346 18.68 8.20 -24.60
N THR A 347 19.30 8.64 -23.49
CA THR A 347 20.41 7.95 -22.87
C THR A 347 20.24 7.83 -21.37
N ALA A 348 20.78 6.75 -20.79
CA ALA A 348 20.97 6.59 -19.36
C ALA A 348 22.42 6.13 -19.13
N LEU A 349 23.16 6.90 -18.33
CA LEU A 349 24.56 6.68 -18.02
C LEU A 349 24.72 6.41 -16.52
N VAL A 350 25.50 5.39 -16.16
CA VAL A 350 25.96 5.15 -14.79
C VAL A 350 27.47 5.40 -14.77
N ASP A 351 27.88 6.42 -14.01
CA ASP A 351 29.28 6.86 -13.95
C ASP A 351 29.87 7.12 -15.34
N GLY A 352 29.10 7.75 -16.23
CA GLY A 352 29.48 8.01 -17.63
C GLY A 352 29.36 6.81 -18.57
N GLU A 353 29.09 5.60 -18.09
CA GLU A 353 28.93 4.41 -18.92
C GLU A 353 27.45 4.19 -19.33
N GLY A 354 27.20 4.10 -20.64
CA GLY A 354 25.86 3.95 -21.19
C GLY A 354 25.20 2.61 -20.88
N ILE A 355 24.10 2.60 -20.14
CA ILE A 355 23.27 1.41 -19.88
C ILE A 355 22.57 0.97 -21.17
N THR A 356 21.95 1.92 -21.86
CA THR A 356 21.13 1.67 -23.05
C THR A 356 21.95 1.15 -24.24
N SER A 357 23.24 1.48 -24.30
CA SER A 357 24.17 1.07 -25.37
C SER A 357 25.02 -0.14 -25.03
N SER A 358 25.15 -0.53 -23.76
CA SER A 358 26.05 -1.58 -23.30
C SER A 358 25.59 -2.99 -23.70
N ARG A 359 26.54 -3.88 -24.04
CA ARG A 359 26.28 -5.27 -24.37
C ARG A 359 27.31 -6.21 -23.72
N GLY A 360 26.96 -7.49 -23.60
CA GLY A 360 27.88 -8.53 -23.14
C GLY A 360 28.53 -8.24 -21.78
N ARG A 361 29.86 -8.19 -21.75
CA ARG A 361 30.65 -7.97 -20.51
C ARG A 361 30.38 -6.62 -19.84
N GLN A 362 30.25 -5.57 -20.64
CA GLN A 362 29.99 -4.23 -20.12
C GLN A 362 28.62 -4.15 -19.40
N ARG A 363 27.55 -4.71 -20.01
CA ARG A 363 26.24 -4.81 -19.37
C ARG A 363 26.31 -5.61 -18.07
N ARG A 364 27.10 -6.69 -18.04
CA ARG A 364 27.29 -7.49 -16.84
C ARG A 364 28.01 -6.70 -15.74
N ALA A 365 29.02 -5.91 -16.07
CA ALA A 365 29.72 -5.03 -15.11
C ALA A 365 28.78 -3.97 -14.54
N LEU A 366 27.98 -3.29 -15.38
CA LEU A 366 26.98 -2.31 -14.94
C LEU A 366 25.92 -2.92 -14.01
N ARG A 367 25.43 -4.14 -14.33
CA ARG A 367 24.48 -4.86 -13.47
C ARG A 367 25.05 -5.23 -12.10
N ARG A 368 26.36 -5.31 -11.92
CA ARG A 368 27.00 -5.50 -10.62
C ARG A 368 26.92 -4.23 -9.79
N ARG A 369 27.03 -3.05 -10.43
CA ARG A 369 27.07 -1.74 -9.78
C ARG A 369 25.68 -1.17 -9.48
N VAL A 370 24.67 -1.59 -10.27
CA VAL A 370 23.27 -1.16 -10.14
C VAL A 370 22.40 -2.36 -9.79
N GLN A 371 21.78 -2.33 -8.62
CA GLN A 371 20.96 -3.44 -8.13
C GLN A 371 19.54 -2.97 -7.79
N PRO A 372 18.51 -3.79 -8.09
CA PRO A 372 17.13 -3.48 -7.73
C PRO A 372 16.74 -4.00 -6.35
N VAL A 373 15.87 -3.25 -5.68
CA VAL A 373 14.98 -3.73 -4.61
C VAL A 373 13.57 -3.60 -5.15
N PHE A 374 12.91 -4.71 -5.44
CA PHE A 374 11.60 -4.74 -6.10
C PHE A 374 10.44 -4.50 -5.12
N GLN A 375 9.31 -4.05 -5.66
CA GLN A 375 8.06 -3.75 -4.98
C GLN A 375 7.50 -4.94 -4.18
N ASP A 376 7.48 -6.13 -4.79
CA ASP A 376 6.92 -7.34 -4.20
C ASP A 376 8.05 -8.29 -3.74
N PRO A 377 8.33 -8.34 -2.43
CA PRO A 377 9.33 -9.27 -1.90
C PRO A 377 8.87 -10.73 -2.01
N TYR A 378 7.56 -11.03 -2.09
CA TYR A 378 7.05 -12.39 -2.31
C TYR A 378 7.38 -12.88 -3.73
N GLY A 379 7.07 -12.07 -4.74
CA GLY A 379 7.33 -12.42 -6.14
C GLY A 379 8.81 -12.37 -6.52
N SER A 380 9.64 -11.65 -5.74
CA SER A 380 11.07 -11.50 -6.02
C SER A 380 11.97 -12.55 -5.36
N LEU A 381 11.49 -13.27 -4.35
CA LEU A 381 12.20 -14.32 -3.62
C LEU A 381 11.63 -15.69 -3.99
N ASP A 382 12.47 -16.62 -4.49
CA ASP A 382 12.03 -17.99 -4.78
C ASP A 382 11.62 -18.69 -3.46
N PRO A 383 10.34 -19.08 -3.29
CA PRO A 383 9.84 -19.66 -2.05
C PRO A 383 10.43 -21.05 -1.73
N THR A 384 11.10 -21.67 -2.69
CA THR A 384 11.72 -23.00 -2.52
C THR A 384 13.13 -22.92 -1.97
N TYR A 385 13.77 -21.74 -2.04
CA TYR A 385 15.15 -21.54 -1.59
C TYR A 385 15.20 -21.09 -0.14
N SER A 386 16.28 -21.49 0.57
CA SER A 386 16.61 -20.89 1.86
C SER A 386 17.10 -19.44 1.68
N ILE A 387 17.00 -18.65 2.73
CA ILE A 387 17.47 -17.26 2.73
C ILE A 387 18.96 -17.17 2.40
N GLU A 388 19.79 -18.09 2.93
CA GLU A 388 21.21 -18.20 2.56
C GLU A 388 21.38 -18.33 1.05
N LYS A 389 20.64 -19.24 0.39
CA LYS A 389 20.72 -19.45 -1.05
C LYS A 389 20.30 -18.24 -1.86
N LEU A 390 19.26 -17.52 -1.40
CA LEU A 390 18.74 -16.31 -2.06
C LEU A 390 19.77 -15.17 -2.03
N ILE A 391 20.46 -14.98 -0.90
CA ILE A 391 21.50 -13.95 -0.76
C ILE A 391 22.79 -14.37 -1.47
N ASP A 392 23.15 -15.67 -1.48
CA ASP A 392 24.32 -16.22 -2.16
C ASP A 392 24.16 -16.23 -3.70
N GLU A 393 22.93 -16.26 -4.22
CA GLU A 393 22.66 -16.40 -5.64
C GLU A 393 23.39 -15.36 -6.53
N PRO A 394 23.35 -14.04 -6.25
CA PRO A 394 24.11 -13.05 -7.02
C PRO A 394 25.62 -13.32 -6.99
N LEU A 395 26.17 -13.70 -5.83
CA LEU A 395 27.60 -14.01 -5.70
C LEU A 395 28.01 -15.18 -6.59
N ARG A 396 27.18 -16.23 -6.63
CA ARG A 396 27.40 -17.40 -7.51
C ARG A 396 27.34 -17.04 -8.98
N ILE A 397 26.30 -16.28 -9.39
CA ILE A 397 26.10 -15.86 -10.79
C ILE A 397 27.29 -15.02 -11.28
N PHE A 398 27.77 -14.10 -10.44
CA PHE A 398 28.90 -13.24 -10.78
C PHE A 398 30.26 -13.86 -10.49
N LYS A 399 30.30 -15.10 -9.94
CA LYS A 399 31.51 -15.85 -9.56
C LYS A 399 32.40 -15.07 -8.59
N VAL A 400 31.80 -14.50 -7.55
CA VAL A 400 32.49 -13.76 -6.49
C VAL A 400 32.84 -14.74 -5.36
N GLY A 401 34.11 -14.87 -5.06
CA GLY A 401 34.61 -15.68 -3.94
C GLY A 401 34.39 -17.21 -4.08
N ASP A 402 34.96 -17.95 -3.16
CA ASP A 402 34.72 -19.38 -2.94
C ASP A 402 33.49 -19.64 -2.04
N ARG A 403 33.19 -20.89 -1.74
CA ARG A 403 32.02 -21.24 -0.92
C ARG A 403 32.09 -20.63 0.49
N ARG A 404 33.28 -20.65 1.11
CA ARG A 404 33.46 -20.18 2.48
C ARG A 404 33.31 -18.66 2.56
N SER A 405 34.00 -17.92 1.70
CA SER A 405 33.91 -16.45 1.67
C SER A 405 32.49 -15.96 1.34
N ARG A 406 31.72 -16.70 0.51
CA ARG A 406 30.31 -16.38 0.26
C ARG A 406 29.44 -16.60 1.47
N GLN A 407 29.66 -17.68 2.24
CA GLN A 407 28.93 -17.91 3.50
C GLN A 407 29.23 -16.83 4.53
N GLU A 408 30.51 -16.44 4.68
CA GLU A 408 30.91 -15.32 5.54
C GLU A 408 30.21 -14.02 5.10
N ARG A 409 30.19 -13.74 3.78
CA ARG A 409 29.49 -12.57 3.24
C ARG A 409 27.98 -12.59 3.48
N VAL A 410 27.31 -13.75 3.36
CA VAL A 410 25.88 -13.88 3.69
C VAL A 410 25.62 -13.56 5.16
N ALA A 411 26.50 -14.02 6.08
CA ALA A 411 26.36 -13.71 7.50
C ALA A 411 26.52 -12.21 7.78
N GLU A 412 27.52 -11.56 7.16
CA GLU A 412 27.70 -10.10 7.25
C GLU A 412 26.47 -9.33 6.72
N LEU A 413 25.92 -9.75 5.59
CA LEU A 413 24.74 -9.11 5.00
C LEU A 413 23.50 -9.24 5.87
N LEU A 414 23.30 -10.39 6.53
CA LEU A 414 22.22 -10.56 7.51
C LEU A 414 22.39 -9.62 8.70
N ASP A 415 23.61 -9.46 9.20
CA ASP A 415 23.91 -8.52 10.29
C ASP A 415 23.66 -7.07 9.84
N GLN A 416 24.10 -6.68 8.62
CA GLN A 416 23.89 -5.35 8.05
C GLN A 416 22.40 -4.97 7.90
N VAL A 417 21.54 -5.95 7.62
CA VAL A 417 20.09 -5.69 7.53
C VAL A 417 19.35 -5.99 8.85
N ALA A 418 20.07 -6.10 9.96
CA ALA A 418 19.53 -6.37 11.29
C ALA A 418 18.61 -7.61 11.34
N LEU A 419 19.05 -8.71 10.70
CA LEU A 419 18.42 -10.03 10.80
C LEU A 419 19.31 -11.01 11.56
N PRO A 420 18.75 -11.82 12.47
CA PRO A 420 19.53 -12.83 13.16
C PRO A 420 20.04 -13.89 12.16
N ARG A 421 21.28 -14.34 12.31
CA ARG A 421 21.90 -15.33 11.40
C ARG A 421 21.14 -16.66 11.32
N THR A 422 20.34 -16.99 12.33
CA THR A 422 19.46 -18.17 12.34
C THR A 422 18.40 -18.15 11.21
N VAL A 423 18.10 -16.96 10.66
CA VAL A 423 17.17 -16.81 9.55
C VAL A 423 17.72 -17.43 8.25
N ALA A 424 19.04 -17.60 8.11
CA ALA A 424 19.69 -18.12 6.91
C ALA A 424 19.11 -19.46 6.41
N GLN A 425 18.67 -20.32 7.33
CA GLN A 425 18.12 -21.65 7.00
C GLN A 425 16.61 -21.64 6.74
N ARG A 426 15.90 -20.56 7.08
CA ARG A 426 14.46 -20.42 6.84
C ARG A 426 14.15 -20.19 5.37
N ARG A 427 12.88 -20.35 5.01
CA ARG A 427 12.32 -20.02 3.70
C ARG A 427 11.54 -18.70 3.75
N PRO A 428 11.32 -18.02 2.62
CA PRO A 428 10.59 -16.75 2.58
C PRO A 428 9.20 -16.78 3.22
N ASN A 429 8.46 -17.88 3.08
CA ASN A 429 7.13 -18.04 3.66
C ASN A 429 7.11 -18.13 5.20
N GLU A 430 8.25 -18.38 5.83
CA GLU A 430 8.41 -18.43 7.29
C GLU A 430 8.78 -17.06 7.88
N LEU A 431 8.87 -16.01 7.05
CA LEU A 431 9.26 -14.65 7.43
C LEU A 431 8.09 -13.68 7.38
N SER A 432 8.14 -12.64 8.22
CA SER A 432 7.24 -11.48 8.09
C SER A 432 7.54 -10.66 6.84
N GLY A 433 6.61 -9.79 6.41
CA GLY A 433 6.81 -8.88 5.26
C GLY A 433 8.08 -8.03 5.38
N GLY A 434 8.30 -7.41 6.53
CA GLY A 434 9.49 -6.62 6.80
C GLY A 434 10.79 -7.42 6.82
N GLN A 435 10.76 -8.67 7.34
CA GLN A 435 11.92 -9.57 7.29
C GLN A 435 12.24 -9.97 5.84
N ARG A 436 11.23 -10.25 5.00
CA ARG A 436 11.45 -10.52 3.57
C ARG A 436 12.05 -9.32 2.85
N GLN A 437 11.58 -8.11 3.16
CA GLN A 437 12.13 -6.90 2.58
C GLN A 437 13.60 -6.71 2.96
N ARG A 438 13.97 -6.97 4.22
CA ARG A 438 15.38 -6.96 4.66
C ARG A 438 16.23 -7.99 3.91
N VAL A 439 15.69 -9.18 3.64
CA VAL A 439 16.37 -10.20 2.80
C VAL A 439 16.54 -9.72 1.35
N ALA A 440 15.54 -9.07 0.77
CA ALA A 440 15.64 -8.50 -0.58
C ALA A 440 16.71 -7.40 -0.65
N ILE A 441 16.82 -6.55 0.39
CA ILE A 441 17.88 -5.54 0.53
C ILE A 441 19.26 -6.24 0.66
N ALA A 442 19.39 -7.26 1.54
CA ALA A 442 20.64 -8.01 1.71
C ALA A 442 21.10 -8.64 0.39
N ARG A 443 20.18 -9.24 -0.39
CA ARG A 443 20.46 -9.79 -1.72
C ARG A 443 20.97 -8.71 -2.67
N ALA A 444 20.36 -7.53 -2.68
CA ALA A 444 20.80 -6.41 -3.52
C ALA A 444 22.20 -5.90 -3.14
N LEU A 445 22.54 -5.91 -1.85
CA LEU A 445 23.86 -5.51 -1.33
C LEU A 445 24.98 -6.53 -1.57
N ALA A 446 24.66 -7.76 -1.97
CA ALA A 446 25.63 -8.86 -2.06
C ALA A 446 26.84 -8.53 -2.97
N LEU A 447 26.62 -7.80 -4.06
CA LEU A 447 27.64 -7.45 -5.05
C LEU A 447 28.36 -6.11 -4.81
N HIS A 448 28.16 -5.47 -3.64
CA HIS A 448 28.67 -4.12 -3.34
C HIS A 448 28.26 -3.10 -4.41
N PRO A 449 26.96 -2.85 -4.61
CA PRO A 449 26.49 -1.91 -5.60
C PRO A 449 26.85 -0.47 -5.21
N GLU A 450 26.88 0.43 -6.20
CA GLU A 450 27.03 1.88 -5.99
C GLU A 450 25.67 2.58 -6.05
N LEU A 451 24.70 1.99 -6.78
CA LEU A 451 23.34 2.52 -6.93
C LEU A 451 22.32 1.42 -6.65
N LEU A 452 21.39 1.69 -5.75
CA LEU A 452 20.19 0.87 -5.56
C LEU A 452 18.98 1.56 -6.19
N ILE A 453 18.19 0.79 -6.93
CA ILE A 453 16.90 1.23 -7.47
C ILE A 453 15.82 0.57 -6.61
N CYS A 454 15.18 1.36 -5.76
CA CYS A 454 14.11 0.91 -4.87
C CYS A 454 12.77 1.21 -5.54
N ASP A 455 12.17 0.21 -6.18
CA ASP A 455 10.87 0.35 -6.86
C ASP A 455 9.74 -0.04 -5.88
N GLU A 456 9.09 0.96 -5.29
CA GLU A 456 8.03 0.83 -4.28
C GLU A 456 8.41 -0.10 -3.11
N ALA A 457 9.66 -0.06 -2.68
CA ALA A 457 10.25 -1.00 -1.74
C ALA A 457 9.61 -1.04 -0.33
N VAL A 458 8.74 -0.09 0.00
CA VAL A 458 8.08 0.00 1.33
C VAL A 458 6.55 0.09 1.24
N SER A 459 5.95 0.13 0.04
CA SER A 459 4.52 0.40 -0.16
C SER A 459 3.58 -0.70 0.38
N ALA A 460 4.06 -1.93 0.50
CA ALA A 460 3.28 -3.07 1.00
C ALA A 460 3.50 -3.35 2.51
N LEU A 461 4.19 -2.45 3.21
CA LEU A 461 4.52 -2.60 4.62
C LEU A 461 3.64 -1.70 5.50
N ASP A 462 3.36 -2.15 6.72
CA ASP A 462 2.74 -1.27 7.71
C ASP A 462 3.69 -0.14 8.15
N VAL A 463 3.13 0.94 8.68
CA VAL A 463 3.82 2.21 8.96
C VAL A 463 5.07 2.03 9.83
N LEU A 464 5.00 1.18 10.87
CA LEU A 464 6.15 0.96 11.77
C LEU A 464 7.27 0.16 11.10
N VAL A 465 6.92 -0.86 10.31
CA VAL A 465 7.90 -1.63 9.53
C VAL A 465 8.48 -0.78 8.41
N GLN A 466 7.68 0.07 7.78
CA GLN A 466 8.12 1.04 6.77
C GLN A 466 9.17 1.98 7.36
N GLU A 467 8.92 2.59 8.54
CA GLU A 467 9.89 3.45 9.22
C GLU A 467 11.22 2.72 9.48
N GLN A 468 11.14 1.47 9.98
CA GLN A 468 12.34 0.65 10.24
C GLN A 468 13.14 0.36 8.97
N ILE A 469 12.48 0.15 7.83
CA ILE A 469 13.18 -0.08 6.55
C ILE A 469 13.79 1.23 6.02
N LEU A 470 13.09 2.36 6.15
CA LEU A 470 13.62 3.67 5.74
C LEU A 470 14.85 4.06 6.59
N THR A 471 14.80 3.83 7.89
CA THR A 471 15.94 4.02 8.80
C THR A 471 17.12 3.14 8.39
N LEU A 472 16.87 1.83 8.16
CA LEU A 472 17.91 0.90 7.68
C LEU A 472 18.55 1.39 6.38
N LEU A 473 17.76 1.86 5.40
CA LEU A 473 18.29 2.38 4.14
C LEU A 473 19.14 3.64 4.34
N ALA A 474 18.76 4.54 5.26
CA ALA A 474 19.54 5.73 5.60
C ALA A 474 20.88 5.37 6.28
N ASP A 475 20.87 4.40 7.19
CA ASP A 475 22.08 3.89 7.85
C ASP A 475 23.03 3.26 6.83
N LEU A 476 22.52 2.37 5.97
CA LEU A 476 23.29 1.74 4.89
C LEU A 476 23.84 2.77 3.88
N GLN A 477 23.10 3.85 3.61
CA GLN A 477 23.59 4.94 2.76
C GLN A 477 24.81 5.61 3.38
N THR A 478 24.72 5.90 4.68
CA THR A 478 25.81 6.56 5.42
C THR A 478 27.04 5.65 5.56
N GLU A 479 26.84 4.37 5.90
CA GLU A 479 27.93 3.42 6.16
C GLU A 479 28.63 2.96 4.89
N LEU A 480 27.87 2.72 3.81
CA LEU A 480 28.38 2.13 2.58
C LEU A 480 28.55 3.13 1.43
N GLY A 481 28.16 4.39 1.62
CA GLY A 481 28.23 5.43 0.59
C GLY A 481 27.28 5.19 -0.59
N LEU A 482 26.15 4.52 -0.36
CA LEU A 482 25.19 4.14 -1.40
C LEU A 482 24.45 5.34 -1.96
N SER A 483 24.11 5.26 -3.25
CA SER A 483 23.18 6.20 -3.88
C SER A 483 21.86 5.49 -4.14
N TYR A 484 20.73 6.19 -4.01
CA TYR A 484 19.41 5.60 -4.24
C TYR A 484 18.64 6.34 -5.33
N LEU A 485 18.03 5.57 -6.22
CA LEU A 485 16.88 5.99 -7.00
C LEU A 485 15.64 5.36 -6.37
N PHE A 486 14.84 6.17 -5.70
CA PHE A 486 13.70 5.71 -4.92
C PHE A 486 12.40 6.01 -5.65
N ILE A 487 11.65 4.99 -6.03
CA ILE A 487 10.38 5.13 -6.75
C ILE A 487 9.25 4.86 -5.76
N THR A 488 8.34 5.81 -5.63
CA THR A 488 7.17 5.69 -4.77
C THR A 488 6.04 6.58 -5.27
N HIS A 489 4.83 6.27 -4.84
CA HIS A 489 3.68 7.14 -4.96
C HIS A 489 3.39 7.89 -3.65
N ASP A 490 4.10 7.57 -2.56
CA ASP A 490 3.93 8.17 -1.24
C ASP A 490 4.92 9.34 -1.04
N LEU A 491 4.38 10.55 -1.10
CA LEU A 491 5.14 11.78 -0.89
C LEU A 491 5.66 11.95 0.54
N ALA A 492 4.97 11.37 1.51
CA ALA A 492 5.40 11.45 2.89
C ALA A 492 6.67 10.61 3.13
N VAL A 493 6.79 9.45 2.45
CA VAL A 493 8.03 8.66 2.39
C VAL A 493 9.17 9.47 1.74
N VAL A 494 8.88 10.16 0.63
CA VAL A 494 9.87 11.00 -0.06
C VAL A 494 10.47 12.03 0.88
N ARG A 495 9.64 12.71 1.66
CA ARG A 495 10.09 13.73 2.62
C ARG A 495 11.05 13.17 3.68
N GLN A 496 10.94 11.89 4.01
CA GLN A 496 11.79 11.25 5.02
C GLN A 496 13.15 10.82 4.48
N ILE A 497 13.26 10.40 3.19
CA ILE A 497 14.48 9.76 2.68
C ILE A 497 15.14 10.51 1.52
N ALA A 498 14.42 11.35 0.77
CA ALA A 498 14.92 11.89 -0.48
C ALA A 498 15.57 13.28 -0.32
N HIS A 499 16.74 13.46 -0.94
CA HIS A 499 17.43 14.75 -1.10
C HIS A 499 16.80 15.55 -2.24
N ASN A 500 16.53 14.86 -3.36
CA ASN A 500 15.92 15.44 -4.55
C ASN A 500 14.66 14.64 -4.94
N VAL A 501 13.73 15.31 -5.59
CA VAL A 501 12.50 14.71 -6.09
C VAL A 501 12.27 15.07 -7.55
N VAL A 502 11.76 14.10 -8.30
CA VAL A 502 11.31 14.22 -9.69
C VAL A 502 9.84 13.84 -9.74
N VAL A 503 8.96 14.78 -10.02
CA VAL A 503 7.51 14.58 -10.10
C VAL A 503 7.13 14.25 -11.53
N MET A 504 6.53 13.08 -11.75
CA MET A 504 6.14 12.59 -13.09
C MET A 504 4.64 12.50 -13.27
N LYS A 505 4.15 12.94 -14.43
CA LYS A 505 2.75 12.75 -14.88
C LYS A 505 2.73 12.35 -16.35
N ARG A 506 2.02 11.26 -16.67
CA ARG A 506 1.82 10.79 -18.07
C ARG A 506 3.10 10.72 -18.90
N GLY A 507 4.16 10.17 -18.30
CA GLY A 507 5.46 9.97 -18.95
C GLY A 507 6.39 11.18 -18.95
N ARG A 508 6.01 12.34 -18.42
CA ARG A 508 6.81 13.56 -18.42
C ARG A 508 7.17 14.01 -17.01
N VAL A 509 8.30 14.70 -16.88
CA VAL A 509 8.68 15.41 -15.67
C VAL A 509 7.88 16.72 -15.60
N MET A 510 7.11 16.88 -14.53
CA MET A 510 6.33 18.08 -14.26
C MET A 510 7.10 19.10 -13.42
N GLU A 511 7.91 18.60 -12.50
CA GLU A 511 8.73 19.40 -11.60
C GLU A 511 9.88 18.56 -11.05
N GLN A 512 11.03 19.16 -10.80
CA GLN A 512 12.15 18.51 -10.12
C GLN A 512 12.98 19.51 -9.34
N GLY A 513 13.60 19.06 -8.26
CA GLY A 513 14.45 19.91 -7.43
C GLY A 513 14.77 19.30 -6.07
N ALA A 514 15.37 20.10 -5.20
CA ALA A 514 15.58 19.70 -3.81
C ALA A 514 14.22 19.43 -3.13
N THR A 515 14.12 18.34 -2.37
CA THR A 515 12.86 17.90 -1.75
C THR A 515 12.21 19.03 -0.96
N ASN A 516 12.93 19.73 -0.11
CA ASN A 516 12.38 20.83 0.67
C ASN A 516 11.77 21.93 -0.21
N THR A 517 12.47 22.33 -1.29
CA THR A 517 11.99 23.38 -2.19
C THR A 517 10.68 22.99 -2.88
N VAL A 518 10.62 21.75 -3.40
CA VAL A 518 9.42 21.25 -4.10
C VAL A 518 8.23 21.09 -3.15
N PHE A 519 8.47 20.73 -1.88
CA PHE A 519 7.42 20.58 -0.88
C PHE A 519 6.92 21.91 -0.31
N GLU A 520 7.80 22.88 -0.08
CA GLU A 520 7.45 24.17 0.52
C GLU A 520 6.94 25.19 -0.51
N SER A 521 7.46 25.12 -1.74
CA SER A 521 7.18 26.08 -2.80
C SER A 521 7.00 25.40 -4.16
N PRO A 522 6.00 24.51 -4.30
CA PRO A 522 5.77 23.78 -5.55
C PRO A 522 5.40 24.73 -6.69
N SER A 523 6.14 24.63 -7.81
CA SER A 523 5.91 25.44 -9.01
C SER A 523 4.76 24.89 -9.89
N SER A 524 4.62 23.57 -9.91
CA SER A 524 3.59 22.88 -10.70
C SER A 524 2.25 22.77 -9.97
N ASP A 525 1.13 23.05 -10.67
CA ASP A 525 -0.23 22.80 -10.14
C ASP A 525 -0.42 21.33 -9.77
N TYR A 526 0.15 20.43 -10.57
CA TYR A 526 0.07 19.00 -10.29
C TYR A 526 0.81 18.61 -9.00
N THR A 527 1.98 19.20 -8.74
CA THR A 527 2.70 18.97 -7.48
C THR A 527 1.88 19.48 -6.29
N ARG A 528 1.23 20.64 -6.42
CA ARG A 528 0.32 21.17 -5.39
C ARG A 528 -0.86 20.23 -5.14
N GLU A 529 -1.45 19.67 -6.20
CA GLU A 529 -2.52 18.67 -6.10
C GLU A 529 -2.06 17.41 -5.35
N LEU A 530 -0.89 16.87 -5.69
CA LEU A 530 -0.31 15.71 -5.03
C LEU A 530 -0.02 15.97 -3.54
N LEU A 531 0.59 17.11 -3.21
CA LEU A 531 0.92 17.48 -1.82
C LEU A 531 -0.34 17.68 -0.97
N SER A 532 -1.39 18.30 -1.55
CA SER A 532 -2.68 18.45 -0.88
C SER A 532 -3.42 17.13 -0.65
N ALA A 533 -2.99 16.05 -1.29
CA ALA A 533 -3.58 14.72 -1.13
C ALA A 533 -2.94 13.90 -0.01
N ILE A 534 -1.86 14.39 0.61
CA ILE A 534 -1.23 13.71 1.77
C ILE A 534 -2.24 13.68 2.93
N PRO A 535 -2.55 12.49 3.49
CA PRO A 535 -3.48 12.36 4.61
C PRO A 535 -2.98 13.06 5.88
N GLY A 536 -3.91 13.54 6.72
CA GLY A 536 -3.60 14.16 8.02
C GLY A 536 -3.10 15.60 7.94
N ALA A 537 -2.97 16.20 6.75
CA ALA A 537 -2.52 17.59 6.61
C ALA A 537 -3.49 18.61 7.25
N SER A 538 -4.78 18.28 7.34
CA SER A 538 -5.83 19.16 7.87
C SER A 538 -5.83 19.32 9.38
N LEU A 539 -5.18 18.43 10.14
CA LEU A 539 -5.16 18.44 11.61
C LEU A 539 -3.90 19.09 12.20
N VAL A 540 -2.92 19.40 11.37
CA VAL A 540 -1.60 19.93 11.79
C VAL A 540 -1.38 21.38 11.27
N GLY A 541 -2.35 21.93 10.51
CA GLY A 541 -2.36 23.30 9.99
C GLY A 541 -3.03 24.31 10.92
#